data_ea680fb72ca279dca750f5d911411c25
#
_entry.id   ea680fb72ca279dca750f5d911411c25
#
_cell.length_a   1.000
_cell.length_b   1.000
_cell.length_c   1.000
_cell.angle_alpha   90.00
_cell.angle_beta   90.00
_cell.angle_gamma   90.00
#
_symmetry.space_group_name_H-M   'P 1'
#
loop_
_entity.id
_entity.type
_entity.pdbx_description
1 polymer ?
#
loop_
_entity_poly.entity_id
_entity_poly.type
_entity_poly.pdbx_seq_one_letter_code
_entity_poly.pdbx_strand_id
1 'polypeptide(L)'
;MPYTALISNLRALPQETLTSDQREALFSLLDYLEAPSPYALYLLTGYAGTGKTYLLRSITEAATRAGLHVELMASTGRAAKVLTGATGRQASTIHRTIYRASTQLQEEGGSFQLGRVSAGRPTLFIVDEASMISGDTGEVTPFGSGNLLDDLLAYVWSADESKLILVGDTAQLPPVGTPLSDALNPEVLTSRYGLEVYGTELREVVRQKKGGILHNATQLRELLEDFADLDPEELLPIHLETEGWRGIFAVEPGEFINTIDEAYRRYGMEECLVICPSNKKALECNHAIRSAVLYYEEEAVVRGERLIVARNNYHYTKRRDHSDFIANGETIEVQRLGRHYHEYGLHFADATIYLPDRDEELEVRLLLSCLEEPTPQRTQEQRQQLFVQIAADYADTPSLTDRRRAIRRDPFWGALEVKYGYAVTAHKAQGGQWACVFVDLSLVGYLPEDRNMVRWIYTALTRATKRVYLMAFPPELVD
;
A
#
# COMPACT_ATOMS: atom_id res chain seq x y z
N MET A 1 21.18 29.00 -5.02
CA MET A 1 20.11 28.15 -4.43
C MET A 1 20.31 26.71 -4.94
N PRO A 2 20.16 25.69 -4.11
CA PRO A 2 20.47 24.31 -4.50
C PRO A 2 19.57 23.77 -5.63
N TYR A 3 18.38 24.33 -5.80
CA TYR A 3 17.40 23.87 -6.81
C TYR A 3 17.45 24.64 -8.14
N THR A 4 18.35 25.59 -8.36
CA THR A 4 18.42 26.41 -9.59
C THR A 4 18.59 25.58 -10.86
N ALA A 5 19.42 24.55 -10.82
CA ALA A 5 19.62 23.65 -11.96
C ALA A 5 18.37 22.79 -12.23
N LEU A 6 17.68 22.34 -11.20
CA LEU A 6 16.41 21.62 -11.32
C LEU A 6 15.35 22.52 -11.99
N ILE A 7 15.18 23.74 -11.50
CA ILE A 7 14.26 24.73 -12.05
C ILE A 7 14.53 24.97 -13.54
N SER A 8 15.81 25.12 -13.91
CA SER A 8 16.19 25.28 -15.33
C SER A 8 15.83 24.05 -16.17
N ASN A 9 16.08 22.84 -15.65
CA ASN A 9 15.76 21.59 -16.34
C ASN A 9 14.25 21.39 -16.48
N LEU A 10 13.45 21.76 -15.47
CA LEU A 10 12.00 21.66 -15.53
C LEU A 10 11.39 22.66 -16.53
N ARG A 11 11.91 23.89 -16.58
CA ARG A 11 11.50 24.91 -17.59
C ARG A 11 11.80 24.47 -19.02
N ALA A 12 12.81 23.64 -19.22
CA ALA A 12 13.20 23.10 -20.51
C ALA A 12 12.38 21.86 -20.96
N LEU A 13 11.46 21.35 -20.15
CA LEU A 13 10.61 20.23 -20.55
C LEU A 13 9.71 20.63 -21.74
N PRO A 14 9.46 19.71 -22.69
CA PRO A 14 8.62 20.00 -23.86
C PRO A 14 7.17 20.14 -23.42
N GLN A 15 6.70 21.38 -23.33
CA GLN A 15 5.37 21.74 -22.84
C GLN A 15 4.23 21.21 -23.72
N GLU A 16 4.52 20.93 -24.98
CA GLU A 16 3.56 20.42 -25.97
C GLU A 16 3.09 19.00 -25.66
N THR A 17 3.89 18.24 -24.90
CA THR A 17 3.58 16.86 -24.51
C THR A 17 2.79 16.77 -23.22
N LEU A 18 2.62 17.88 -22.49
CA LEU A 18 1.91 17.96 -21.22
C LEU A 18 0.45 18.41 -21.43
N THR A 19 -0.45 17.87 -20.60
CA THR A 19 -1.83 18.37 -20.53
C THR A 19 -1.86 19.76 -19.91
N SER A 20 -3.05 20.42 -19.93
CA SER A 20 -3.23 21.72 -19.26
C SER A 20 -2.89 21.63 -17.78
N ASP A 21 -3.45 20.65 -17.09
CA ASP A 21 -3.25 20.45 -15.66
C ASP A 21 -1.78 20.12 -15.32
N GLN A 22 -1.12 19.30 -16.15
CA GLN A 22 0.30 18.96 -15.96
C GLN A 22 1.20 20.19 -16.14
N ARG A 23 0.84 21.12 -17.05
CA ARG A 23 1.57 22.40 -17.19
C ARG A 23 1.37 23.29 -15.99
N GLU A 24 0.13 23.41 -15.50
CA GLU A 24 -0.17 24.16 -14.28
C GLU A 24 0.58 23.58 -13.08
N ALA A 25 0.58 22.26 -12.93
CA ALA A 25 1.34 21.57 -11.89
C ALA A 25 2.85 21.85 -12.00
N LEU A 26 3.39 21.93 -13.21
CA LEU A 26 4.79 22.28 -13.43
C LEU A 26 5.08 23.72 -13.00
N PHE A 27 4.21 24.69 -13.33
CA PHE A 27 4.38 26.08 -12.91
C PHE A 27 4.29 26.22 -11.39
N SER A 28 3.27 25.65 -10.76
CA SER A 28 3.13 25.64 -9.30
C SER A 28 4.31 24.97 -8.60
N LEU A 29 4.87 23.90 -9.20
CA LEU A 29 6.09 23.24 -8.70
C LEU A 29 7.32 24.19 -8.78
N LEU A 30 7.43 24.99 -9.84
CA LEU A 30 8.51 25.97 -9.95
C LEU A 30 8.43 27.03 -8.85
N ASP A 31 7.22 27.57 -8.60
CA ASP A 31 6.98 28.53 -7.52
C ASP A 31 7.35 27.93 -6.16
N TYR A 32 6.96 26.67 -5.91
CA TYR A 32 7.37 25.93 -4.71
C TYR A 32 8.88 25.76 -4.56
N LEU A 33 9.59 25.43 -5.64
CA LEU A 33 11.05 25.25 -5.60
C LEU A 33 11.79 26.58 -5.36
N GLU A 34 11.22 27.72 -5.77
CA GLU A 34 11.69 29.07 -5.54
C GLU A 34 11.27 29.63 -4.17
N ALA A 35 10.32 28.98 -3.48
CA ALA A 35 9.81 29.44 -2.19
C ALA A 35 10.91 29.56 -1.14
N PRO A 36 10.98 30.69 -0.42
CA PRO A 36 12.00 30.93 0.59
C PRO A 36 11.77 30.16 1.89
N SER A 37 10.53 29.70 2.12
CA SER A 37 10.17 28.98 3.34
C SER A 37 10.86 27.60 3.40
N PRO A 38 11.56 27.30 4.49
CA PRO A 38 12.12 25.98 4.71
C PRO A 38 11.02 24.93 5.00
N TYR A 39 9.86 25.36 5.48
CA TYR A 39 8.71 24.52 5.85
C TYR A 39 7.61 24.58 4.79
N ALA A 40 7.98 24.58 3.53
CA ALA A 40 7.05 24.45 2.42
C ALA A 40 7.01 23.01 1.91
N LEU A 41 5.85 22.56 1.44
CA LEU A 41 5.72 21.28 0.73
C LEU A 41 4.90 21.45 -0.56
N TYR A 42 5.08 20.54 -1.49
CA TYR A 42 4.29 20.46 -2.71
C TYR A 42 3.34 19.27 -2.67
N LEU A 43 2.06 19.53 -2.88
CA LEU A 43 1.00 18.52 -2.91
C LEU A 43 0.52 18.31 -4.35
N LEU A 44 0.86 17.16 -4.94
CA LEU A 44 0.40 16.75 -6.25
C LEU A 44 -0.73 15.74 -6.09
N THR A 45 -1.96 16.22 -6.14
CA THR A 45 -3.12 15.34 -6.15
C THR A 45 -3.61 15.07 -7.56
N GLY A 46 -4.41 14.04 -7.72
CA GLY A 46 -5.04 13.74 -9.00
C GLY A 46 -5.54 12.32 -9.07
N TYR A 47 -6.43 12.08 -9.99
CA TYR A 47 -7.15 10.83 -10.13
C TYR A 47 -6.35 9.77 -10.89
N ALA A 48 -6.87 8.55 -10.89
CA ALA A 48 -6.29 7.46 -11.66
C ALA A 48 -6.24 7.82 -13.16
N GLY A 49 -5.08 7.65 -13.80
CA GLY A 49 -4.92 7.92 -15.23
C GLY A 49 -4.65 9.36 -15.63
N THR A 50 -4.53 10.32 -14.69
CA THR A 50 -4.20 11.74 -14.98
C THR A 50 -2.73 12.01 -15.26
N GLY A 51 -1.87 10.98 -15.12
CA GLY A 51 -0.45 11.08 -15.45
C GLY A 51 0.44 11.55 -14.31
N LYS A 52 0.02 11.42 -13.03
CA LYS A 52 0.89 11.67 -11.87
C LYS A 52 2.26 11.02 -12.01
N THR A 53 2.27 9.73 -12.28
CA THR A 53 3.50 8.94 -12.43
C THR A 53 4.39 9.42 -13.59
N TYR A 54 3.79 9.90 -14.69
CA TYR A 54 4.53 10.51 -15.81
C TYR A 54 5.23 11.81 -15.36
N LEU A 55 4.51 12.66 -14.63
CA LEU A 55 5.09 13.90 -14.11
C LEU A 55 6.19 13.62 -13.08
N LEU A 56 5.99 12.65 -12.18
CA LEU A 56 7.01 12.20 -11.23
C LEU A 56 8.28 11.70 -11.92
N ARG A 57 8.14 10.93 -13.00
CA ARG A 57 9.28 10.52 -13.82
C ARG A 57 10.04 11.73 -14.36
N SER A 58 9.33 12.68 -14.94
CA SER A 58 9.94 13.89 -15.53
C SER A 58 10.66 14.74 -14.47
N ILE A 59 10.05 14.90 -13.28
CA ILE A 59 10.65 15.60 -12.14
C ILE A 59 11.92 14.87 -11.67
N THR A 60 11.84 13.55 -11.51
CA THR A 60 12.95 12.70 -11.06
C THR A 60 14.14 12.76 -12.04
N GLU A 61 13.88 12.69 -13.35
CA GLU A 61 14.88 12.80 -14.38
C GLU A 61 15.53 14.20 -14.39
N ALA A 62 14.71 15.27 -14.26
CA ALA A 62 15.22 16.64 -14.22
C ALA A 62 16.08 16.89 -12.98
N ALA A 63 15.67 16.39 -11.81
CA ALA A 63 16.42 16.49 -10.56
C ALA A 63 17.75 15.71 -10.63
N THR A 64 17.74 14.53 -11.24
CA THR A 64 18.94 13.73 -11.44
C THR A 64 19.94 14.45 -12.36
N ARG A 65 19.47 15.03 -13.48
CA ARG A 65 20.32 15.84 -14.38
C ARG A 65 20.87 17.09 -13.70
N ALA A 66 20.15 17.61 -12.71
CA ALA A 66 20.63 18.73 -11.87
C ALA A 66 21.67 18.32 -10.82
N GLY A 67 21.96 17.01 -10.67
CA GLY A 67 22.88 16.50 -9.64
C GLY A 67 22.30 16.49 -8.22
N LEU A 68 20.98 16.64 -8.08
CA LEU A 68 20.31 16.55 -6.78
C LEU A 68 20.20 15.11 -6.30
N HIS A 69 20.26 14.94 -4.99
CA HIS A 69 19.84 13.69 -4.38
C HIS A 69 18.31 13.61 -4.39
N VAL A 70 17.77 12.51 -4.93
CA VAL A 70 16.34 12.25 -4.96
C VAL A 70 16.06 10.99 -4.17
N GLU A 71 15.22 11.11 -3.14
CA GLU A 71 14.75 9.99 -2.33
C GLU A 71 13.30 9.69 -2.70
N LEU A 72 13.08 8.53 -3.34
CA LEU A 72 11.77 8.08 -3.76
C LEU A 72 11.17 7.14 -2.73
N MET A 73 9.98 7.48 -2.24
CA MET A 73 9.28 6.70 -1.23
C MET A 73 7.85 6.40 -1.66
N ALA A 74 7.29 5.31 -1.14
CA ALA A 74 5.88 4.99 -1.26
C ALA A 74 5.36 4.35 0.03
N SER A 75 4.04 4.33 0.21
CA SER A 75 3.42 3.76 1.41
C SER A 75 3.56 2.23 1.51
N THR A 76 3.63 1.52 0.38
CA THR A 76 3.75 0.05 0.34
C THR A 76 4.93 -0.41 -0.52
N GLY A 77 5.40 -1.66 -0.30
CA GLY A 77 6.47 -2.27 -1.10
C GLY A 77 6.09 -2.37 -2.59
N ARG A 78 4.84 -2.73 -2.88
CA ARG A 78 4.35 -2.82 -4.25
C ARG A 78 4.29 -1.46 -4.94
N ALA A 79 3.82 -0.42 -4.25
CA ALA A 79 3.85 0.95 -4.78
C ALA A 79 5.29 1.43 -5.03
N ALA A 80 6.22 1.12 -4.14
CA ALA A 80 7.64 1.42 -4.33
C ALA A 80 8.22 0.72 -5.56
N LYS A 81 7.84 -0.54 -5.82
CA LYS A 81 8.24 -1.27 -7.05
C LYS A 81 7.67 -0.63 -8.31
N VAL A 82 6.38 -0.24 -8.30
CA VAL A 82 5.75 0.48 -9.42
C VAL A 82 6.46 1.80 -9.68
N LEU A 83 6.74 2.57 -8.63
CA LEU A 83 7.46 3.85 -8.71
C LEU A 83 8.89 3.65 -9.24
N THR A 84 9.58 2.59 -8.81
CA THR A 84 10.91 2.20 -9.33
C THR A 84 10.85 1.92 -10.83
N GLY A 85 9.89 1.11 -11.28
CA GLY A 85 9.71 0.79 -12.70
C GLY A 85 9.38 2.02 -13.55
N ALA A 86 8.57 2.93 -13.03
CA ALA A 86 8.15 4.13 -13.73
C ALA A 86 9.28 5.18 -13.86
N THR A 87 10.08 5.36 -12.80
CA THR A 87 11.13 6.39 -12.75
C THR A 87 12.51 5.90 -13.17
N GLY A 88 12.71 4.58 -13.21
CA GLY A 88 14.02 3.95 -13.44
C GLY A 88 15.00 4.11 -12.27
N ARG A 89 14.53 4.56 -11.10
CA ARG A 89 15.32 4.73 -9.87
C ARG A 89 14.71 3.95 -8.73
N GLN A 90 15.56 3.39 -7.88
CA GLN A 90 15.10 2.62 -6.74
C GLN A 90 14.27 3.49 -5.80
N ALA A 91 13.06 3.07 -5.51
CA ALA A 91 12.20 3.60 -4.48
C ALA A 91 12.11 2.60 -3.32
N SER A 92 11.83 3.11 -2.12
CA SER A 92 11.65 2.32 -0.90
C SER A 92 10.32 2.63 -0.23
N THR A 93 9.91 1.81 0.74
CA THR A 93 8.77 2.22 1.57
C THR A 93 9.16 3.36 2.51
N ILE A 94 8.19 4.20 2.88
CA ILE A 94 8.39 5.28 3.87
C ILE A 94 9.06 4.69 5.12
N HIS A 95 8.48 3.64 5.69
CA HIS A 95 8.98 3.01 6.90
C HIS A 95 10.46 2.58 6.80
N ARG A 96 10.84 1.96 5.67
CA ARG A 96 12.22 1.51 5.45
C ARG A 96 13.19 2.68 5.30
N THR A 97 12.73 3.79 4.77
CA THR A 97 13.56 4.99 4.56
C THR A 97 13.77 5.76 5.84
N ILE A 98 12.70 6.00 6.63
CA ILE A 98 12.77 6.94 7.75
C ILE A 98 13.14 6.29 9.08
N TYR A 99 12.86 4.99 9.28
CA TYR A 99 13.13 4.33 10.55
C TYR A 99 14.42 3.50 10.52
N ARG A 100 15.06 3.43 11.68
CA ARG A 100 16.23 2.61 11.95
C ARG A 100 15.99 1.79 13.20
N ALA A 101 16.47 0.55 13.18
CA ALA A 101 16.45 -0.28 14.36
C ALA A 101 17.28 0.38 15.47
N SER A 102 16.70 0.56 16.65
CA SER A 102 17.42 1.06 17.81
C SER A 102 18.50 0.06 18.22
N THR A 103 19.71 0.54 18.58
CA THR A 103 20.76 -0.29 19.18
C THR A 103 20.32 -0.91 20.51
N GLN A 104 19.35 -0.29 21.20
CA GLN A 104 18.67 -0.83 22.37
C GLN A 104 17.61 -1.89 22.04
N LEU A 105 17.33 -2.16 20.74
CA LEU A 105 16.48 -3.27 20.29
C LEU A 105 16.88 -4.64 20.89
N GLN A 106 18.12 -4.77 21.33
CA GLN A 106 18.60 -5.97 22.00
C GLN A 106 18.11 -6.09 23.44
N GLU A 107 17.63 -5.05 24.08
CA GLU A 107 17.31 -5.05 25.51
C GLU A 107 15.83 -4.79 25.88
N GLU A 108 15.06 -3.99 25.14
CA GLU A 108 13.74 -3.50 25.58
C GLU A 108 12.58 -3.53 24.55
N GLY A 109 12.31 -4.63 23.88
CA GLY A 109 11.01 -4.75 23.16
C GLY A 109 10.91 -4.04 21.79
N GLY A 110 12.02 -3.89 21.08
CA GLY A 110 12.03 -3.62 19.64
C GLY A 110 11.31 -2.34 19.19
N SER A 111 11.77 -1.16 19.55
CA SER A 111 11.29 0.08 18.92
C SER A 111 12.20 0.49 17.77
N PHE A 112 11.59 0.94 16.68
CA PHE A 112 12.29 1.59 15.59
C PHE A 112 12.32 3.08 15.84
N GLN A 113 13.52 3.65 15.89
CA GLN A 113 13.70 5.08 16.08
C GLN A 113 13.72 5.79 14.74
N LEU A 114 13.26 7.03 14.75
CA LEU A 114 13.38 7.91 13.60
C LEU A 114 14.86 8.12 13.25
N GLY A 115 15.20 7.84 12.00
CA GLY A 115 16.51 8.13 11.44
C GLY A 115 16.69 9.63 11.20
N ARG A 116 17.88 10.00 10.71
CA ARG A 116 18.16 11.35 10.24
C ARG A 116 18.72 11.29 8.83
N VAL A 117 18.40 12.27 8.03
CA VAL A 117 18.99 12.44 6.70
C VAL A 117 20.48 12.73 6.87
N SER A 118 21.32 12.14 6.00
CA SER A 118 22.76 12.45 6.01
C SER A 118 22.98 13.92 5.72
N ALA A 119 23.65 14.62 6.64
CA ALA A 119 23.90 16.05 6.55
C ALA A 119 24.67 16.45 5.27
N GLY A 120 24.38 17.62 4.72
CA GLY A 120 25.20 18.30 3.73
C GLY A 120 24.83 18.07 2.26
N ARG A 121 23.68 17.47 1.95
CA ARG A 121 23.17 17.38 0.56
C ARG A 121 21.72 17.83 0.47
N PRO A 122 21.40 18.85 -0.34
CA PRO A 122 20.03 19.16 -0.69
C PRO A 122 19.34 17.94 -1.26
N THR A 123 18.23 17.53 -0.66
CA THR A 123 17.51 16.32 -1.05
C THR A 123 16.09 16.66 -1.44
N LEU A 124 15.66 16.14 -2.59
CA LEU A 124 14.28 16.15 -3.03
C LEU A 124 13.61 14.84 -2.63
N PHE A 125 12.72 14.92 -1.66
CA PHE A 125 11.90 13.79 -1.23
C PHE A 125 10.62 13.76 -2.07
N ILE A 126 10.29 12.58 -2.60
CA ILE A 126 9.05 12.34 -3.33
C ILE A 126 8.36 11.14 -2.69
N VAL A 127 7.13 11.33 -2.23
CA VAL A 127 6.32 10.27 -1.60
C VAL A 127 5.08 10.02 -2.44
N ASP A 128 5.00 8.86 -3.04
CA ASP A 128 3.82 8.42 -3.82
C ASP A 128 2.84 7.63 -2.95
N GLU A 129 1.59 7.55 -3.36
CA GLU A 129 0.48 6.94 -2.63
C GLU A 129 0.30 7.53 -1.21
N ALA A 130 0.42 8.86 -1.09
CA ALA A 130 0.28 9.56 0.19
C ALA A 130 -1.14 9.47 0.78
N SER A 131 -2.15 9.05 0.00
CA SER A 131 -3.50 8.73 0.46
C SER A 131 -3.55 7.68 1.57
N MET A 132 -2.51 6.86 1.70
CA MET A 132 -2.40 5.81 2.72
C MET A 132 -1.63 6.24 3.98
N ILE A 133 -1.10 7.45 4.03
CA ILE A 133 -0.38 7.94 5.20
C ILE A 133 -1.39 8.26 6.29
N SER A 134 -1.31 7.52 7.38
CA SER A 134 -2.12 7.78 8.57
C SER A 134 -1.51 8.87 9.43
N GLY A 135 -2.38 9.71 10.00
CA GLY A 135 -2.06 10.52 11.15
C GLY A 135 -2.04 9.67 12.44
N ASP A 136 -2.45 10.26 13.54
CA ASP A 136 -2.55 9.57 14.82
C ASP A 136 -3.69 8.52 14.78
N THR A 137 -3.33 7.24 14.82
CA THR A 137 -4.31 6.14 14.83
C THR A 137 -4.68 5.68 16.24
N GLY A 138 -4.03 6.24 17.27
CA GLY A 138 -4.16 5.78 18.66
C GLY A 138 -3.62 4.35 18.91
N GLU A 139 -3.09 3.69 17.88
CA GLU A 139 -2.51 2.36 18.02
C GLU A 139 -1.04 2.43 18.47
N VAL A 140 -0.67 1.58 19.41
CA VAL A 140 0.72 1.42 19.83
C VAL A 140 1.50 0.74 18.72
N THR A 141 2.35 1.48 18.03
CA THR A 141 3.23 0.95 16.98
C THR A 141 4.68 0.86 17.48
N PRO A 142 5.49 -0.04 16.96
CA PRO A 142 6.91 -0.10 17.29
C PRO A 142 7.75 1.00 16.60
N PHE A 143 7.12 1.90 15.85
CA PHE A 143 7.78 2.91 15.03
C PHE A 143 7.65 4.31 15.63
N GLY A 144 8.76 4.99 15.82
CA GLY A 144 8.90 6.41 16.11
C GLY A 144 7.86 6.94 17.11
N SER A 145 7.15 7.98 16.72
CA SER A 145 6.09 8.60 17.52
C SER A 145 4.75 7.84 17.50
N GLY A 146 4.58 6.91 16.58
CA GLY A 146 3.28 6.26 16.29
C GLY A 146 2.45 7.01 15.25
N ASN A 147 2.85 8.20 14.85
CA ASN A 147 2.24 8.98 13.78
C ASN A 147 3.19 9.05 12.57
N LEU A 148 2.83 8.37 11.49
CA LEU A 148 3.71 8.25 10.32
C LEU A 148 3.94 9.60 9.63
N LEU A 149 2.93 10.49 9.61
CA LEU A 149 3.07 11.81 9.00
C LEU A 149 4.00 12.68 9.82
N ASP A 150 3.87 12.73 11.16
CA ASP A 150 4.76 13.47 12.06
C ASP A 150 6.21 13.03 11.86
N ASP A 151 6.45 11.72 11.84
CA ASP A 151 7.77 11.14 11.69
C ASP A 151 8.37 11.40 10.29
N LEU A 152 7.55 11.33 9.23
CA LEU A 152 7.98 11.66 7.87
C LEU A 152 8.42 13.12 7.76
N LEU A 153 7.62 14.04 8.29
CA LEU A 153 7.93 15.47 8.27
C LEU A 153 9.19 15.77 9.09
N ALA A 154 9.29 15.20 10.30
CA ALA A 154 10.47 15.34 11.14
C ALA A 154 11.76 14.78 10.47
N TYR A 155 11.64 13.65 9.75
CA TYR A 155 12.74 13.06 8.98
C TYR A 155 13.20 13.99 7.85
N VAL A 156 12.27 14.44 7.01
CA VAL A 156 12.56 15.30 5.85
C VAL A 156 13.28 16.57 6.28
N TRP A 157 12.81 17.23 7.33
CA TRP A 157 13.39 18.46 7.83
C TRP A 157 14.51 18.27 8.87
N SER A 158 14.97 17.03 9.06
CA SER A 158 16.20 16.79 9.82
C SER A 158 17.47 17.20 9.04
N ALA A 159 17.35 17.48 7.74
CA ALA A 159 18.42 18.02 6.90
C ALA A 159 18.06 19.41 6.36
N ASP A 160 19.08 20.28 6.31
CA ASP A 160 18.94 21.60 5.73
C ASP A 160 18.65 21.53 4.22
N GLU A 161 17.87 22.49 3.72
CA GLU A 161 17.58 22.67 2.29
C GLU A 161 16.87 21.47 1.61
N SER A 162 16.15 20.65 2.37
CA SER A 162 15.32 19.58 1.83
C SER A 162 13.97 20.10 1.31
N LYS A 163 13.43 19.46 0.28
CA LYS A 163 12.12 19.74 -0.30
C LYS A 163 11.30 18.44 -0.34
N LEU A 164 9.98 18.55 -0.09
CA LEU A 164 9.05 17.41 -0.04
C LEU A 164 7.93 17.58 -1.06
N ILE A 165 7.71 16.55 -1.86
CA ILE A 165 6.56 16.39 -2.75
C ILE A 165 5.74 15.21 -2.25
N LEU A 166 4.49 15.43 -1.86
CA LEU A 166 3.50 14.40 -1.56
C LEU A 166 2.61 14.20 -2.78
N VAL A 167 2.40 12.94 -3.16
CA VAL A 167 1.59 12.58 -4.33
C VAL A 167 0.52 11.59 -3.92
N GLY A 168 -0.73 11.83 -4.34
CA GLY A 168 -1.82 10.95 -3.98
C GLY A 168 -3.09 11.15 -4.80
N ASP A 169 -4.11 10.42 -4.41
CA ASP A 169 -5.42 10.43 -5.03
C ASP A 169 -6.49 10.53 -3.94
N THR A 170 -7.20 11.66 -3.90
CA THR A 170 -8.20 11.97 -2.88
C THR A 170 -9.51 11.19 -3.02
N ALA A 171 -9.74 10.59 -4.19
CA ALA A 171 -10.88 9.71 -4.42
C ALA A 171 -10.64 8.27 -3.99
N GLN A 172 -9.40 7.88 -3.68
CA GLN A 172 -9.09 6.57 -3.12
C GLN A 172 -9.48 6.47 -1.64
N LEU A 173 -9.54 5.23 -1.15
CA LEU A 173 -9.78 4.97 0.28
C LEU A 173 -8.71 5.66 1.13
N PRO A 174 -9.10 6.43 2.14
CA PRO A 174 -8.19 6.94 3.15
C PRO A 174 -7.73 5.84 4.12
N PRO A 175 -6.81 6.13 5.03
CA PRO A 175 -6.50 5.22 6.13
C PRO A 175 -7.74 4.88 6.95
N VAL A 176 -7.77 3.66 7.50
CA VAL A 176 -8.92 3.17 8.28
C VAL A 176 -9.24 4.13 9.43
N GLY A 177 -10.51 4.51 9.55
CA GLY A 177 -10.99 5.39 10.63
C GLY A 177 -10.86 6.88 10.38
N THR A 178 -10.40 7.31 9.19
CA THR A 178 -10.30 8.73 8.82
C THR A 178 -11.11 9.03 7.56
N PRO A 179 -11.72 10.22 7.44
CA PRO A 179 -12.47 10.60 6.24
C PRO A 179 -11.58 10.96 5.05
N LEU A 180 -10.34 11.41 5.31
CA LEU A 180 -9.31 11.76 4.35
C LEU A 180 -7.94 11.55 4.99
N SER A 181 -6.91 11.26 4.19
CA SER A 181 -5.53 11.24 4.68
C SER A 181 -5.07 12.66 5.07
N ASP A 182 -4.55 12.82 6.29
CA ASP A 182 -3.98 14.08 6.77
C ASP A 182 -2.85 14.58 5.83
N ALA A 183 -2.13 13.67 5.21
CA ALA A 183 -1.05 13.99 4.26
C ALA A 183 -1.56 14.60 2.93
N LEU A 184 -2.84 14.42 2.60
CA LEU A 184 -3.47 15.00 1.41
C LEU A 184 -4.44 16.15 1.76
N ASN A 185 -4.51 16.58 3.01
CA ASN A 185 -5.40 17.64 3.46
C ASN A 185 -4.61 18.95 3.66
N PRO A 186 -4.73 19.96 2.75
CA PRO A 186 -3.99 21.22 2.86
C PRO A 186 -4.32 21.99 4.15
N GLU A 187 -5.57 21.91 4.65
CA GLU A 187 -5.98 22.59 5.87
C GLU A 187 -5.28 21.99 7.10
N VAL A 188 -5.19 20.66 7.17
CA VAL A 188 -4.46 19.97 8.26
C VAL A 188 -2.97 20.31 8.18
N LEU A 189 -2.38 20.23 7.00
CA LEU A 189 -0.96 20.53 6.77
C LEU A 189 -0.63 21.97 7.16
N THR A 190 -1.51 22.91 6.89
CA THR A 190 -1.31 24.34 7.26
C THR A 190 -1.61 24.58 8.73
N SER A 191 -2.77 24.13 9.24
CA SER A 191 -3.24 24.52 10.60
C SER A 191 -2.51 23.74 11.70
N ARG A 192 -2.28 22.44 11.52
CA ARG A 192 -1.64 21.58 12.54
C ARG A 192 -0.10 21.64 12.45
N TYR A 193 0.44 21.65 11.23
CA TYR A 193 1.89 21.57 11.02
C TYR A 193 2.53 22.92 10.67
N GLY A 194 1.76 23.97 10.45
CA GLY A 194 2.25 25.30 10.10
C GLY A 194 2.99 25.36 8.77
N LEU A 195 2.65 24.47 7.83
CA LEU A 195 3.33 24.35 6.54
C LEU A 195 2.78 25.33 5.52
N GLU A 196 3.64 25.83 4.67
CA GLU A 196 3.26 26.53 3.44
C GLU A 196 3.02 25.47 2.35
N VAL A 197 1.75 25.29 1.95
CA VAL A 197 1.34 24.25 1.03
C VAL A 197 1.17 24.83 -0.37
N TYR A 198 1.99 24.36 -1.29
CA TYR A 198 1.84 24.54 -2.73
C TYR A 198 1.20 23.27 -3.31
N GLY A 199 0.52 23.36 -4.43
CA GLY A 199 0.02 22.15 -5.04
C GLY A 199 -0.88 22.38 -6.23
N THR A 200 -1.21 21.28 -6.90
CA THR A 200 -2.12 21.24 -8.04
C THR A 200 -2.82 19.90 -8.08
N GLU A 201 -4.07 19.91 -8.44
CA GLU A 201 -4.86 18.71 -8.69
C GLU A 201 -4.94 18.43 -10.19
N LEU A 202 -4.49 17.22 -10.60
CA LEU A 202 -4.62 16.75 -11.97
C LEU A 202 -5.99 16.12 -12.18
N ARG A 203 -6.82 16.72 -13.01
CA ARG A 203 -8.19 16.26 -13.33
C ARG A 203 -8.30 15.66 -14.72
N GLU A 204 -7.51 16.20 -15.69
CA GLU A 204 -7.55 15.74 -17.06
C GLU A 204 -6.96 14.31 -17.20
N VAL A 205 -7.80 13.39 -17.66
CA VAL A 205 -7.41 11.99 -17.84
C VAL A 205 -6.68 11.81 -19.16
N VAL A 206 -5.43 11.33 -19.09
CA VAL A 206 -4.56 11.05 -20.25
C VAL A 206 -4.71 9.62 -20.75
N ARG A 207 -5.01 8.69 -19.84
CA ARG A 207 -5.08 7.25 -20.14
C ARG A 207 -6.37 6.91 -20.85
N GLN A 208 -6.26 6.37 -22.07
CA GLN A 208 -7.34 5.82 -22.90
C GLN A 208 -8.76 6.40 -22.68
N LYS A 209 -9.12 7.44 -23.37
CA LYS A 209 -10.44 8.12 -23.31
C LYS A 209 -11.69 7.23 -23.62
N LYS A 210 -11.56 5.90 -23.75
CA LYS A 210 -12.64 5.00 -24.23
C LYS A 210 -12.73 3.65 -23.50
N GLY A 211 -12.21 3.49 -22.29
CA GLY A 211 -12.32 2.24 -21.54
C GLY A 211 -13.37 2.32 -20.43
N GLY A 212 -14.16 1.27 -20.22
CA GLY A 212 -15.21 1.22 -19.20
C GLY A 212 -14.69 1.37 -17.78
N ILE A 213 -13.46 0.90 -17.50
CA ILE A 213 -12.83 1.11 -16.18
C ILE A 213 -12.69 2.61 -15.87
N LEU A 214 -12.19 3.36 -16.84
CA LEU A 214 -11.97 4.80 -16.67
C LEU A 214 -13.29 5.57 -16.66
N HIS A 215 -14.24 5.18 -17.49
CA HIS A 215 -15.57 5.76 -17.54
C HIS A 215 -16.23 5.69 -16.14
N ASN A 216 -16.36 4.49 -15.59
CA ASN A 216 -16.95 4.28 -14.27
C ASN A 216 -16.15 4.97 -13.16
N ALA A 217 -14.82 4.93 -13.21
CA ALA A 217 -13.98 5.64 -12.24
C ALA A 217 -14.20 7.16 -12.30
N THR A 218 -14.46 7.72 -13.50
CA THR A 218 -14.77 9.15 -13.66
C THR A 218 -16.14 9.48 -13.09
N GLN A 219 -17.18 8.69 -13.37
CA GLN A 219 -18.52 8.88 -12.79
C GLN A 219 -18.50 8.82 -11.27
N LEU A 220 -17.80 7.84 -10.67
CA LEU A 220 -17.67 7.73 -9.22
C LEU A 220 -16.95 8.95 -8.59
N ARG A 221 -15.98 9.48 -9.29
CA ARG A 221 -15.27 10.69 -8.85
C ARG A 221 -16.18 11.92 -8.92
N GLU A 222 -16.87 12.12 -10.05
CA GLU A 222 -17.83 13.22 -10.24
C GLU A 222 -18.91 13.15 -9.15
N LEU A 223 -19.38 11.95 -8.82
CA LEU A 223 -20.31 11.74 -7.71
C LEU A 223 -19.74 12.21 -6.37
N LEU A 224 -18.44 11.96 -6.08
CA LEU A 224 -17.80 12.47 -4.87
C LEU A 224 -17.65 14.00 -4.85
N GLU A 225 -17.43 14.62 -6.02
CA GLU A 225 -17.31 16.07 -6.16
C GLU A 225 -18.68 16.76 -6.06
N ASP A 226 -19.68 16.28 -6.78
CA ASP A 226 -21.04 16.86 -6.83
C ASP A 226 -21.74 16.85 -5.48
N PHE A 227 -21.43 15.85 -4.66
CA PHE A 227 -22.00 15.69 -3.32
C PHE A 227 -21.02 16.07 -2.20
N ALA A 228 -19.97 16.85 -2.51
CA ALA A 228 -18.92 17.18 -1.54
C ALA A 228 -19.43 17.91 -0.29
N ASP A 229 -20.46 18.72 -0.41
CA ASP A 229 -21.03 19.54 0.66
C ASP A 229 -22.12 18.84 1.48
N LEU A 230 -22.51 17.60 1.10
CA LEU A 230 -23.50 16.83 1.85
C LEU A 230 -22.90 16.16 3.09
N ASP A 231 -23.79 15.68 3.98
CA ASP A 231 -23.39 14.89 5.14
C ASP A 231 -22.56 13.64 4.66
N PRO A 232 -21.45 13.33 5.30
CA PRO A 232 -20.65 12.15 4.96
C PRO A 232 -21.40 10.81 4.95
N GLU A 233 -22.50 10.72 5.72
CA GLU A 233 -23.36 9.52 5.80
C GLU A 233 -24.50 9.53 4.77
N GLU A 234 -24.64 10.60 3.95
CA GLU A 234 -25.65 10.67 2.92
C GLU A 234 -25.45 9.61 1.85
N LEU A 235 -26.55 8.97 1.42
CA LEU A 235 -26.52 7.93 0.39
C LEU A 235 -26.35 8.57 -0.98
N LEU A 236 -25.43 7.99 -1.78
CA LEU A 236 -25.12 8.45 -3.12
C LEU A 236 -25.66 7.46 -4.15
N PRO A 237 -26.20 7.95 -5.29
CA PRO A 237 -26.77 7.07 -6.33
C PRO A 237 -25.64 6.39 -7.13
N ILE A 238 -25.10 5.30 -6.61
CA ILE A 238 -24.02 4.56 -7.27
C ILE A 238 -24.59 3.73 -8.42
N HIS A 239 -24.02 3.89 -9.59
CA HIS A 239 -24.34 3.07 -10.77
C HIS A 239 -23.08 2.77 -11.56
N LEU A 240 -22.95 1.54 -12.10
CA LEU A 240 -21.80 1.07 -12.88
C LEU A 240 -22.27 0.59 -14.25
N GLU A 241 -21.65 1.13 -15.29
CA GLU A 241 -21.98 0.81 -16.68
C GLU A 241 -21.01 -0.23 -17.24
N THR A 242 -21.55 -1.35 -17.73
CA THR A 242 -20.76 -2.40 -18.40
C THR A 242 -21.13 -2.55 -19.87
N GLU A 243 -22.40 -2.31 -20.24
CA GLU A 243 -22.88 -2.44 -21.62
C GLU A 243 -22.24 -1.40 -22.56
N GLY A 244 -21.76 -1.88 -23.69
CA GLY A 244 -21.09 -1.03 -24.68
C GLY A 244 -19.66 -0.61 -24.34
N TRP A 245 -19.17 -0.89 -23.12
CA TRP A 245 -17.85 -0.53 -22.69
C TRP A 245 -16.84 -1.68 -22.81
N ARG A 246 -15.57 -1.33 -23.13
CA ARG A 246 -14.47 -2.30 -23.17
C ARG A 246 -13.73 -2.33 -21.84
N GLY A 247 -13.33 -3.53 -21.42
CA GLY A 247 -12.45 -3.72 -20.27
C GLY A 247 -13.16 -3.82 -18.92
N ILE A 248 -14.49 -3.69 -18.88
CA ILE A 248 -15.33 -3.94 -17.71
C ILE A 248 -16.44 -4.91 -18.08
N PHE A 249 -16.75 -5.87 -17.23
CA PHE A 249 -17.69 -6.96 -17.50
C PHE A 249 -18.42 -7.36 -16.23
N ALA A 250 -19.71 -7.61 -16.34
CA ALA A 250 -20.49 -8.28 -15.30
C ALA A 250 -20.21 -9.79 -15.35
N VAL A 251 -20.10 -10.43 -14.20
CA VAL A 251 -19.95 -11.90 -14.07
C VAL A 251 -21.27 -12.47 -13.58
N GLU A 252 -21.85 -13.37 -14.36
CA GLU A 252 -23.09 -14.06 -14.01
C GLU A 252 -22.92 -14.90 -12.73
N PRO A 253 -23.99 -15.02 -11.91
CA PRO A 253 -23.96 -15.88 -10.74
C PRO A 253 -23.53 -17.32 -11.10
N GLY A 254 -22.51 -17.84 -10.40
CA GLY A 254 -21.95 -19.17 -10.62
C GLY A 254 -20.79 -19.25 -11.62
N GLU A 255 -20.55 -18.21 -12.43
CA GLU A 255 -19.47 -18.21 -13.44
C GLU A 255 -18.12 -17.72 -12.91
N PHE A 256 -18.02 -17.35 -11.64
CA PHE A 256 -16.78 -16.81 -11.05
C PHE A 256 -15.57 -17.73 -11.26
N ILE A 257 -15.72 -19.03 -10.98
CA ILE A 257 -14.62 -20.01 -11.06
C ILE A 257 -14.12 -20.16 -12.50
N ASN A 258 -15.04 -20.28 -13.46
CA ASN A 258 -14.68 -20.39 -14.87
C ASN A 258 -13.99 -19.12 -15.37
N THR A 259 -14.52 -17.96 -14.98
CA THR A 259 -14.00 -16.65 -15.41
C THR A 259 -12.59 -16.38 -14.84
N ILE A 260 -12.33 -16.75 -13.58
CA ILE A 260 -11.01 -16.53 -12.98
C ILE A 260 -9.97 -17.53 -13.52
N ASP A 261 -10.34 -18.77 -13.81
CA ASP A 261 -9.48 -19.74 -14.48
C ASP A 261 -9.07 -19.25 -15.88
N GLU A 262 -10.01 -18.74 -16.68
CA GLU A 262 -9.70 -18.11 -17.96
C GLU A 262 -8.78 -16.88 -17.81
N ALA A 263 -9.01 -16.05 -16.78
CA ALA A 263 -8.17 -14.91 -16.52
C ALA A 263 -6.74 -15.32 -16.15
N TYR A 264 -6.57 -16.36 -15.33
CA TYR A 264 -5.25 -16.89 -14.97
C TYR A 264 -4.51 -17.45 -16.20
N ARG A 265 -5.20 -18.16 -17.10
CA ARG A 265 -4.60 -18.64 -18.36
C ARG A 265 -4.20 -17.49 -19.29
N ARG A 266 -4.93 -16.38 -19.27
CA ARG A 266 -4.70 -15.25 -20.18
C ARG A 266 -3.66 -14.25 -19.69
N TYR A 267 -3.62 -13.97 -18.40
CA TYR A 267 -2.82 -12.88 -17.83
C TYR A 267 -1.71 -13.38 -16.92
N GLY A 268 -1.76 -14.63 -16.47
CA GLY A 268 -0.97 -15.14 -15.36
C GLY A 268 -1.65 -14.91 -14.01
N MET A 269 -1.42 -15.81 -13.08
CA MET A 269 -1.99 -15.74 -11.73
C MET A 269 -1.52 -14.51 -10.95
N GLU A 270 -0.26 -14.10 -11.16
CA GLU A 270 0.37 -12.93 -10.54
C GLU A 270 -0.22 -11.60 -10.99
N GLU A 271 -0.80 -11.57 -12.20
CA GLU A 271 -1.44 -10.40 -12.82
C GLU A 271 -2.96 -10.35 -12.61
N CYS A 272 -3.50 -11.25 -11.79
CA CYS A 272 -4.92 -11.30 -11.43
C CYS A 272 -5.10 -11.13 -9.92
N LEU A 273 -6.14 -10.40 -9.52
CA LEU A 273 -6.50 -10.22 -8.11
C LEU A 273 -8.01 -10.15 -7.94
N VAL A 274 -8.51 -10.77 -6.86
CA VAL A 274 -9.89 -10.57 -6.40
C VAL A 274 -9.89 -9.53 -5.27
N ILE A 275 -10.71 -8.50 -5.38
CA ILE A 275 -10.88 -7.48 -4.35
C ILE A 275 -12.24 -7.67 -3.68
N CYS A 276 -12.21 -7.92 -2.38
CA CYS A 276 -13.37 -8.23 -1.56
C CYS A 276 -13.67 -7.12 -0.54
N PRO A 277 -14.94 -6.95 -0.14
CA PRO A 277 -15.33 -5.92 0.81
C PRO A 277 -14.95 -6.23 2.25
N SER A 278 -14.63 -7.48 2.58
CA SER A 278 -14.23 -7.89 3.93
C SER A 278 -13.18 -9.01 3.90
N ASN A 279 -12.43 -9.16 5.02
CA ASN A 279 -11.49 -10.27 5.17
C ASN A 279 -12.18 -11.64 5.14
N LYS A 280 -13.41 -11.74 5.63
CA LYS A 280 -14.20 -12.98 5.56
C LYS A 280 -14.50 -13.35 4.12
N LYS A 281 -14.97 -12.39 3.30
CA LYS A 281 -15.22 -12.62 1.87
C LYS A 281 -13.94 -12.95 1.11
N ALA A 282 -12.84 -12.27 1.43
CA ALA A 282 -11.53 -12.60 0.87
C ALA A 282 -11.10 -14.04 1.20
N LEU A 283 -11.33 -14.51 2.42
CA LEU A 283 -11.04 -15.89 2.81
C LEU A 283 -11.90 -16.89 2.02
N GLU A 284 -13.23 -16.66 1.92
CA GLU A 284 -14.14 -17.48 1.13
C GLU A 284 -13.69 -17.58 -0.35
N CYS A 285 -13.33 -16.44 -0.97
CA CYS A 285 -12.83 -16.43 -2.35
C CYS A 285 -11.46 -17.14 -2.48
N ASN A 286 -10.55 -16.97 -1.51
CA ASN A 286 -9.27 -17.68 -1.51
C ASN A 286 -9.47 -19.20 -1.47
N HIS A 287 -10.36 -19.70 -0.62
CA HIS A 287 -10.69 -21.13 -0.56
C HIS A 287 -11.31 -21.63 -1.86
N ALA A 288 -12.27 -20.88 -2.43
CA ALA A 288 -12.89 -21.25 -3.70
C ALA A 288 -11.85 -21.33 -4.84
N ILE A 289 -10.92 -20.38 -4.92
CA ILE A 289 -9.84 -20.39 -5.91
C ILE A 289 -8.90 -21.57 -5.68
N ARG A 290 -8.47 -21.80 -4.44
CA ARG A 290 -7.54 -22.89 -4.10
C ARG A 290 -8.14 -24.26 -4.43
N SER A 291 -9.40 -24.50 -4.07
CA SER A 291 -10.04 -25.78 -4.31
C SER A 291 -10.43 -25.99 -5.77
N ALA A 292 -11.15 -25.04 -6.38
CA ALA A 292 -11.77 -25.25 -7.67
C ALA A 292 -10.92 -24.85 -8.88
N VAL A 293 -9.89 -24.01 -8.71
CA VAL A 293 -9.02 -23.55 -9.79
C VAL A 293 -7.60 -24.14 -9.68
N LEU A 294 -7.02 -24.11 -8.47
CA LEU A 294 -5.65 -24.56 -8.25
C LEU A 294 -5.53 -26.01 -7.77
N TYR A 295 -6.64 -26.61 -7.35
CA TYR A 295 -6.72 -27.98 -6.84
C TYR A 295 -5.81 -28.24 -5.61
N TYR A 296 -5.72 -27.24 -4.70
CA TYR A 296 -4.94 -27.27 -3.46
C TYR A 296 -5.83 -27.60 -2.25
N GLU A 297 -6.56 -28.72 -2.31
CA GLU A 297 -7.62 -29.01 -1.33
C GLU A 297 -7.12 -29.55 0.02
N GLU A 298 -6.05 -30.37 0.03
CA GLU A 298 -5.68 -31.17 1.20
C GLU A 298 -4.64 -30.50 2.11
N GLU A 299 -3.86 -29.56 1.61
CA GLU A 299 -2.78 -28.94 2.36
C GLU A 299 -3.06 -27.47 2.65
N ALA A 300 -2.74 -27.00 3.87
CA ALA A 300 -2.89 -25.61 4.24
C ALA A 300 -2.03 -24.68 3.35
N VAL A 301 -0.86 -25.14 2.92
CA VAL A 301 0.05 -24.43 2.01
C VAL A 301 0.78 -25.44 1.13
N VAL A 302 0.97 -25.11 -0.13
CA VAL A 302 1.73 -25.92 -1.09
C VAL A 302 2.89 -25.13 -1.70
N ARG A 303 3.77 -25.82 -2.42
CA ARG A 303 4.78 -25.14 -3.24
C ARG A 303 4.10 -24.31 -4.34
N GLY A 304 4.57 -23.08 -4.56
CA GLY A 304 3.97 -22.13 -5.49
C GLY A 304 2.79 -21.35 -4.89
N GLU A 305 2.45 -21.62 -3.62
CA GLU A 305 1.40 -20.90 -2.92
C GLU A 305 1.73 -19.41 -2.84
N ARG A 306 0.77 -18.58 -3.24
CA ARG A 306 0.86 -17.14 -3.13
C ARG A 306 0.23 -16.68 -1.81
N LEU A 307 1.05 -16.08 -0.96
CA LEU A 307 0.64 -15.59 0.35
C LEU A 307 0.93 -14.08 0.45
N ILE A 308 0.26 -13.44 1.40
CA ILE A 308 0.52 -12.04 1.80
C ILE A 308 0.87 -12.02 3.27
N VAL A 309 1.90 -11.28 3.61
CA VAL A 309 2.32 -11.05 4.99
C VAL A 309 1.23 -10.23 5.69
N ALA A 310 0.72 -10.77 6.79
CA ALA A 310 -0.38 -10.14 7.52
C ALA A 310 0.09 -9.08 8.52
N ARG A 311 1.38 -9.11 8.87
CA ARG A 311 1.99 -8.22 9.86
C ARG A 311 3.47 -8.03 9.60
N ASN A 312 3.99 -6.83 9.91
CA ASN A 312 5.43 -6.56 9.86
C ASN A 312 6.23 -7.59 10.68
N ASN A 313 7.24 -8.19 10.06
CA ASN A 313 8.11 -9.16 10.68
C ASN A 313 9.55 -8.68 10.67
N TYR A 314 10.16 -8.63 11.86
CA TYR A 314 11.51 -8.12 12.11
C TYR A 314 12.52 -9.23 12.43
N HIS A 315 12.07 -10.48 12.48
CA HIS A 315 12.88 -11.63 12.83
C HIS A 315 13.76 -12.07 11.65
N TYR A 316 13.18 -12.08 10.44
CA TYR A 316 13.86 -12.52 9.22
C TYR A 316 14.40 -11.32 8.45
N THR A 317 15.69 -11.03 8.62
CA THR A 317 16.38 -9.96 7.94
C THR A 317 17.81 -10.39 7.61
N LYS A 318 18.26 -10.16 6.37
CA LYS A 318 19.63 -10.45 5.92
C LYS A 318 20.62 -9.33 6.28
N ARG A 319 20.12 -8.10 6.52
CA ARG A 319 20.99 -6.97 6.84
C ARG A 319 21.42 -7.01 8.31
N ARG A 320 22.73 -6.97 8.54
CA ARG A 320 23.31 -6.97 9.90
C ARG A 320 22.94 -5.74 10.74
N ASP A 321 22.53 -4.66 10.10
CA ASP A 321 22.12 -3.41 10.74
C ASP A 321 20.66 -3.40 11.22
N HIS A 322 19.93 -4.52 11.01
CA HIS A 322 18.51 -4.65 11.35
C HIS A 322 17.60 -3.52 10.81
N SER A 323 18.06 -2.81 9.76
CA SER A 323 17.27 -1.76 9.09
C SER A 323 16.23 -2.30 8.13
N ASP A 324 16.19 -3.61 7.95
CA ASP A 324 15.27 -4.32 7.06
C ASP A 324 14.24 -5.13 7.85
N PHE A 325 13.07 -5.35 7.26
CA PHE A 325 11.99 -6.17 7.79
C PHE A 325 11.08 -6.62 6.66
N ILE A 326 10.28 -7.67 6.88
CA ILE A 326 9.24 -8.06 5.94
C ILE A 326 7.98 -7.29 6.32
N ALA A 327 7.47 -6.46 5.41
CA ALA A 327 6.37 -5.55 5.71
C ALA A 327 5.00 -6.23 5.59
N ASN A 328 4.03 -5.74 6.37
CA ASN A 328 2.63 -6.08 6.17
C ASN A 328 2.20 -5.71 4.74
N GLY A 329 1.48 -6.61 4.08
CA GLY A 329 1.04 -6.47 2.69
C GLY A 329 2.05 -6.93 1.65
N GLU A 330 3.30 -7.28 2.02
CA GLU A 330 4.23 -7.88 1.06
C GLU A 330 3.71 -9.23 0.56
N THR A 331 3.78 -9.43 -0.74
CA THR A 331 3.49 -10.73 -1.38
C THR A 331 4.70 -11.64 -1.26
N ILE A 332 4.45 -12.88 -0.93
CA ILE A 332 5.46 -13.94 -0.90
C ILE A 332 4.98 -15.16 -1.69
N GLU A 333 5.91 -15.91 -2.25
CA GLU A 333 5.66 -17.19 -2.91
C GLU A 333 6.42 -18.28 -2.18
N VAL A 334 5.74 -19.38 -1.89
CA VAL A 334 6.35 -20.54 -1.20
C VAL A 334 7.14 -21.37 -2.20
N GLN A 335 8.47 -21.36 -2.10
CA GLN A 335 9.36 -22.15 -2.97
C GLN A 335 9.54 -23.59 -2.49
N ARG A 336 9.59 -23.76 -1.17
CA ARG A 336 9.75 -25.08 -0.52
C ARG A 336 9.11 -25.08 0.85
N LEU A 337 8.43 -26.16 1.19
CA LEU A 337 7.97 -26.46 2.54
C LEU A 337 8.92 -27.45 3.21
N GLY A 338 9.15 -27.21 4.50
CA GLY A 338 9.95 -28.03 5.36
C GLY A 338 9.10 -28.76 6.41
N ARG A 339 9.62 -28.81 7.64
CA ARG A 339 8.96 -29.49 8.75
C ARG A 339 7.75 -28.69 9.26
N HIS A 340 6.66 -29.42 9.57
CA HIS A 340 5.48 -28.88 10.24
C HIS A 340 5.59 -29.08 11.76
N TYR A 341 5.00 -28.15 12.51
CA TYR A 341 4.99 -28.15 13.98
C TYR A 341 3.59 -27.82 14.49
N HIS A 342 3.18 -28.50 15.53
CA HIS A 342 1.94 -28.21 16.27
C HIS A 342 2.34 -27.87 17.71
N GLU A 343 2.63 -26.59 17.94
CA GLU A 343 3.13 -26.06 19.20
C GLU A 343 2.24 -24.93 19.71
N TYR A 344 2.10 -24.79 21.00
CA TYR A 344 1.28 -23.73 21.63
C TYR A 344 -0.18 -23.68 21.13
N GLY A 345 -0.73 -24.81 20.69
CA GLY A 345 -2.06 -24.88 20.07
C GLY A 345 -2.16 -24.29 18.69
N LEU A 346 -1.03 -24.02 18.02
CA LEU A 346 -0.94 -23.42 16.71
C LEU A 346 -0.18 -24.32 15.75
N HIS A 347 -0.45 -24.15 14.45
CA HIS A 347 0.20 -24.87 13.37
C HIS A 347 1.23 -23.97 12.68
N PHE A 348 2.48 -24.46 12.57
CA PHE A 348 3.60 -23.77 11.93
C PHE A 348 4.24 -24.68 10.87
N ALA A 349 4.95 -24.07 9.93
CA ALA A 349 5.82 -24.80 9.01
C ALA A 349 7.09 -24.00 8.71
N ASP A 350 8.23 -24.71 8.62
CA ASP A 350 9.41 -24.10 8.02
C ASP A 350 9.23 -24.01 6.50
N ALA A 351 9.67 -22.93 5.90
CA ALA A 351 9.54 -22.69 4.47
C ALA A 351 10.71 -21.89 3.91
N THR A 352 11.03 -22.13 2.64
CA THR A 352 11.78 -21.18 1.83
C THR A 352 10.74 -20.37 1.02
N ILE A 353 10.77 -19.05 1.18
CA ILE A 353 9.88 -18.14 0.49
C ILE A 353 10.67 -17.25 -0.46
N TYR A 354 10.04 -16.83 -1.54
CA TYR A 354 10.52 -15.81 -2.45
C TYR A 354 9.70 -14.54 -2.28
N LEU A 355 10.36 -13.37 -2.20
CA LEU A 355 9.73 -12.06 -2.14
C LEU A 355 9.87 -11.38 -3.52
N PRO A 356 8.83 -11.40 -4.37
CA PRO A 356 8.90 -10.90 -5.75
C PRO A 356 9.26 -9.40 -5.85
N ASP A 357 8.87 -8.62 -4.84
CA ASP A 357 9.12 -7.18 -4.82
C ASP A 357 10.57 -6.81 -4.49
N ARG A 358 11.34 -7.76 -3.97
CA ARG A 358 12.75 -7.60 -3.56
C ARG A 358 13.71 -8.44 -4.38
N ASP A 359 13.22 -9.40 -5.16
CA ASP A 359 14.02 -10.45 -5.81
C ASP A 359 14.89 -11.21 -4.78
N GLU A 360 14.26 -11.67 -3.68
CA GLU A 360 14.98 -12.24 -2.53
C GLU A 360 14.34 -13.53 -2.04
N GLU A 361 15.17 -14.54 -1.72
CA GLU A 361 14.76 -15.76 -1.04
C GLU A 361 15.17 -15.73 0.43
N LEU A 362 14.25 -16.19 1.30
CA LEU A 362 14.45 -16.29 2.74
C LEU A 362 13.97 -17.65 3.28
N GLU A 363 14.70 -18.18 4.24
CA GLU A 363 14.22 -19.29 5.08
C GLU A 363 13.48 -18.71 6.29
N VAL A 364 12.23 -19.11 6.45
CA VAL A 364 11.32 -18.57 7.48
C VAL A 364 10.50 -19.67 8.12
N ARG A 365 9.92 -19.40 9.28
CA ARG A 365 8.81 -20.17 9.84
C ARG A 365 7.51 -19.43 9.58
N LEU A 366 6.56 -20.09 8.95
CA LEU A 366 5.21 -19.58 8.70
C LEU A 366 4.29 -19.97 9.86
N LEU A 367 3.40 -19.09 10.27
CA LEU A 367 2.28 -19.39 11.16
C LEU A 367 1.04 -19.70 10.32
N LEU A 368 0.79 -20.96 10.08
CA LEU A 368 -0.27 -21.46 9.19
C LEU A 368 -1.68 -21.28 9.78
N SER A 369 -1.82 -21.33 11.11
CA SER A 369 -3.13 -21.10 11.75
C SER A 369 -3.77 -19.78 11.38
N CYS A 370 -2.99 -18.76 10.99
CA CYS A 370 -3.52 -17.48 10.55
C CYS A 370 -4.28 -17.54 9.22
N LEU A 371 -4.03 -18.55 8.39
CA LEU A 371 -4.64 -18.69 7.06
C LEU A 371 -6.16 -18.85 7.13
N GLU A 372 -6.66 -19.55 8.15
CA GLU A 372 -8.06 -19.86 8.35
C GLU A 372 -8.82 -18.82 9.17
N GLU A 373 -8.11 -17.81 9.71
CA GLU A 373 -8.74 -16.78 10.52
C GLU A 373 -9.30 -15.65 9.61
N PRO A 374 -10.57 -15.23 9.76
CA PRO A 374 -11.17 -14.16 8.97
C PRO A 374 -10.73 -12.75 9.42
N THR A 375 -9.81 -12.65 10.37
CA THR A 375 -9.24 -11.39 10.88
C THR A 375 -8.05 -10.95 10.03
N PRO A 376 -7.76 -9.65 9.90
CA PRO A 376 -6.63 -9.17 9.10
C PRO A 376 -5.28 -9.64 9.63
N GLN A 377 -5.16 -9.78 10.96
CA GLN A 377 -3.99 -10.25 11.71
C GLN A 377 -4.44 -10.78 13.07
N ARG A 378 -3.56 -11.46 13.79
CA ARG A 378 -3.84 -11.90 15.15
C ARG A 378 -4.03 -10.71 16.11
N THR A 379 -4.98 -10.84 17.03
CA THR A 379 -5.24 -9.80 18.04
C THR A 379 -4.07 -9.68 19.03
N GLN A 380 -4.03 -8.56 19.76
CA GLN A 380 -3.04 -8.36 20.81
C GLN A 380 -3.13 -9.43 21.90
N GLU A 381 -4.33 -9.85 22.25
CA GLU A 381 -4.59 -10.91 23.24
C GLU A 381 -4.06 -12.26 22.78
N GLN A 382 -4.35 -12.67 21.55
CA GLN A 382 -3.82 -13.93 20.98
C GLN A 382 -2.29 -13.94 20.94
N ARG A 383 -1.66 -12.80 20.68
CA ARG A 383 -0.21 -12.67 20.70
C ARG A 383 0.35 -12.71 22.12
N GLN A 384 -0.31 -12.05 23.07
CA GLN A 384 0.09 -12.08 24.45
C GLN A 384 0.00 -13.50 25.03
N GLN A 385 -1.02 -14.27 24.65
CA GLN A 385 -1.13 -15.69 25.02
C GLN A 385 0.04 -16.51 24.48
N LEU A 386 0.39 -16.35 23.20
CA LEU A 386 1.54 -17.02 22.61
C LEU A 386 2.84 -16.60 23.32
N PHE A 387 3.02 -15.30 23.63
CA PHE A 387 4.18 -14.82 24.36
C PHE A 387 4.32 -15.48 25.72
N VAL A 388 3.23 -15.58 26.49
CA VAL A 388 3.23 -16.21 27.83
C VAL A 388 3.62 -17.70 27.74
N GLN A 389 3.10 -18.42 26.74
CA GLN A 389 3.42 -19.83 26.52
C GLN A 389 4.89 -20.05 26.16
N ILE A 390 5.42 -19.30 25.19
CA ILE A 390 6.84 -19.34 24.83
C ILE A 390 7.74 -18.92 26.01
N ALA A 391 7.32 -17.88 26.76
CA ALA A 391 8.09 -17.42 27.91
C ALA A 391 8.19 -18.46 29.06
N ALA A 392 7.26 -19.40 29.13
CA ALA A 392 7.34 -20.50 30.07
C ALA A 392 8.50 -21.47 29.76
N ASP A 393 8.80 -21.70 28.48
CA ASP A 393 9.93 -22.56 28.07
C ASP A 393 11.31 -21.99 28.46
N TYR A 394 11.36 -20.68 28.69
CA TYR A 394 12.55 -19.97 29.13
C TYR A 394 12.54 -19.59 30.61
N ALA A 395 11.66 -20.23 31.43
CA ALA A 395 11.50 -19.90 32.85
C ALA A 395 12.80 -20.06 33.66
N ASP A 396 13.62 -21.06 33.31
CA ASP A 396 14.86 -21.39 34.00
C ASP A 396 16.05 -20.48 33.61
N THR A 397 15.86 -19.53 32.69
CA THR A 397 16.90 -18.55 32.33
C THR A 397 17.08 -17.55 33.47
N PRO A 398 18.25 -17.47 34.14
CA PRO A 398 18.43 -16.72 35.38
C PRO A 398 18.24 -15.19 35.21
N SER A 399 18.68 -14.64 34.07
CA SER A 399 18.62 -13.21 33.76
C SER A 399 17.37 -12.87 32.99
N LEU A 400 16.61 -11.86 33.46
CA LEU A 400 15.44 -11.34 32.73
C LEU A 400 15.80 -10.82 31.35
N THR A 401 16.96 -10.20 31.19
CA THR A 401 17.47 -9.69 29.92
C THR A 401 17.77 -10.84 28.95
N ASP A 402 18.44 -11.90 29.42
CA ASP A 402 18.77 -13.08 28.61
C ASP A 402 17.50 -13.86 28.24
N ARG A 403 16.55 -13.96 29.17
CA ARG A 403 15.24 -14.57 28.91
C ARG A 403 14.47 -13.84 27.81
N ARG A 404 14.38 -12.50 27.89
CA ARG A 404 13.77 -11.67 26.85
C ARG A 404 14.48 -11.82 25.51
N ARG A 405 15.81 -11.88 25.52
CA ARG A 405 16.62 -12.11 24.31
C ARG A 405 16.36 -13.48 23.69
N ALA A 406 16.24 -14.53 24.51
CA ALA A 406 15.94 -15.90 24.06
C ALA A 406 14.55 -15.97 23.40
N ILE A 407 13.51 -15.42 24.04
CA ILE A 407 12.15 -15.37 23.51
C ILE A 407 12.11 -14.65 22.15
N ARG A 408 12.82 -13.54 22.01
CA ARG A 408 12.85 -12.79 20.73
C ARG A 408 13.52 -13.57 19.59
N ARG A 409 14.48 -14.42 19.92
CA ARG A 409 15.18 -15.28 18.95
C ARG A 409 14.44 -16.59 18.69
N ASP A 410 13.39 -16.83 19.45
CA ASP A 410 12.58 -18.03 19.30
C ASP A 410 11.91 -18.05 17.93
N PRO A 411 12.06 -19.11 17.12
CA PRO A 411 11.49 -19.20 15.79
C PRO A 411 9.97 -19.20 15.77
N PHE A 412 9.30 -19.65 16.84
CA PHE A 412 7.84 -19.64 16.93
C PHE A 412 7.31 -18.23 17.25
N TRP A 413 8.05 -17.47 18.08
CA TRP A 413 7.75 -16.05 18.30
C TRP A 413 7.97 -15.22 17.05
N GLY A 414 9.06 -15.52 16.31
CA GLY A 414 9.44 -14.87 15.07
C GLY A 414 8.65 -15.34 13.85
N ALA A 415 7.72 -16.29 13.97
CA ALA A 415 7.00 -16.86 12.85
C ALA A 415 6.24 -15.78 12.05
N LEU A 416 6.26 -15.91 10.71
CA LEU A 416 5.63 -14.98 9.79
C LEU A 416 4.12 -15.25 9.75
N GLU A 417 3.34 -14.26 10.16
CA GLU A 417 1.87 -14.29 10.04
C GLU A 417 1.49 -14.06 8.57
N VAL A 418 0.74 -14.99 7.97
CA VAL A 418 0.43 -14.97 6.54
C VAL A 418 -1.05 -15.20 6.24
N LYS A 419 -1.50 -14.70 5.10
CA LYS A 419 -2.83 -14.93 4.52
C LYS A 419 -2.69 -15.37 3.07
N TYR A 420 -3.70 -16.03 2.50
CA TYR A 420 -3.73 -16.32 1.07
C TYR A 420 -3.77 -15.01 0.25
N GLY A 421 -3.13 -15.01 -0.91
CA GLY A 421 -2.89 -13.81 -1.71
C GLY A 421 -3.66 -13.73 -3.03
N TYR A 422 -4.68 -14.57 -3.25
CA TYR A 422 -5.50 -14.55 -4.47
C TYR A 422 -6.67 -13.56 -4.37
N ALA A 423 -7.22 -13.41 -3.16
CA ALA A 423 -8.28 -12.46 -2.84
C ALA A 423 -7.91 -11.66 -1.59
N VAL A 424 -8.10 -10.32 -1.65
CA VAL A 424 -7.75 -9.40 -0.58
C VAL A 424 -8.79 -8.29 -0.43
N THR A 425 -8.71 -7.51 0.63
CA THR A 425 -9.52 -6.29 0.77
C THR A 425 -8.95 -5.14 -0.07
N ALA A 426 -9.80 -4.14 -0.42
CA ALA A 426 -9.38 -2.98 -1.19
C ALA A 426 -8.23 -2.22 -0.54
N HIS A 427 -8.20 -2.07 0.80
CA HIS A 427 -7.07 -1.45 1.51
C HIS A 427 -5.74 -2.19 1.28
N LYS A 428 -5.76 -3.53 1.24
CA LYS A 428 -4.55 -4.32 0.95
C LYS A 428 -4.14 -4.28 -0.52
N ALA A 429 -5.07 -3.93 -1.43
CA ALA A 429 -4.80 -3.77 -2.85
C ALA A 429 -4.27 -2.36 -3.20
N GLN A 430 -4.34 -1.38 -2.29
CA GLN A 430 -3.83 -0.03 -2.54
C GLN A 430 -2.34 -0.03 -2.87
N GLY A 431 -1.93 0.89 -3.75
CA GLY A 431 -0.57 0.99 -4.25
C GLY A 431 -0.17 -0.11 -5.25
N GLY A 432 -1.03 -1.13 -5.46
CA GLY A 432 -0.83 -2.19 -6.46
C GLY A 432 -1.60 -1.94 -7.75
N GLN A 433 -1.15 -2.59 -8.83
CA GLN A 433 -1.85 -2.64 -10.12
C GLN A 433 -1.74 -4.05 -10.70
N TRP A 434 -2.82 -4.50 -11.35
CA TRP A 434 -2.93 -5.82 -11.97
C TRP A 434 -3.54 -5.71 -13.36
N ALA A 435 -3.19 -6.62 -14.25
CA ALA A 435 -3.80 -6.66 -15.58
C ALA A 435 -5.30 -6.95 -15.49
N CYS A 436 -5.72 -7.79 -14.54
CA CYS A 436 -7.10 -8.23 -14.35
C CYS A 436 -7.51 -8.17 -12.88
N VAL A 437 -8.64 -7.52 -12.59
CA VAL A 437 -9.18 -7.42 -11.23
C VAL A 437 -10.63 -7.89 -11.22
N PHE A 438 -10.98 -8.73 -10.26
CA PHE A 438 -12.34 -9.12 -9.92
C PHE A 438 -12.78 -8.29 -8.71
N VAL A 439 -13.95 -7.65 -8.77
CA VAL A 439 -14.48 -6.82 -7.69
C VAL A 439 -15.74 -7.46 -7.15
N ASP A 440 -15.70 -7.92 -5.90
CA ASP A 440 -16.81 -8.50 -5.18
C ASP A 440 -17.69 -7.40 -4.58
N LEU A 441 -18.86 -7.18 -5.16
CA LEU A 441 -19.82 -6.16 -4.77
C LEU A 441 -20.93 -6.71 -3.84
N SER A 442 -20.73 -7.89 -3.25
CA SER A 442 -21.75 -8.61 -2.47
C SER A 442 -22.26 -7.88 -1.23
N LEU A 443 -21.59 -6.84 -0.76
CA LEU A 443 -22.04 -6.00 0.36
C LEU A 443 -22.69 -4.68 -0.09
N VAL A 444 -22.65 -4.33 -1.36
CA VAL A 444 -23.42 -3.19 -1.89
C VAL A 444 -24.90 -3.50 -1.76
N GLY A 445 -25.70 -2.51 -1.33
CA GLY A 445 -27.11 -2.73 -0.99
C GLY A 445 -27.37 -3.25 0.44
N TYR A 446 -26.35 -3.80 1.13
CA TYR A 446 -26.42 -4.17 2.55
C TYR A 446 -25.70 -3.18 3.48
N LEU A 447 -24.74 -2.46 2.96
CA LEU A 447 -24.04 -1.37 3.64
C LEU A 447 -24.51 -0.04 3.06
N PRO A 448 -24.40 1.06 3.82
CA PRO A 448 -24.71 2.39 3.29
C PRO A 448 -23.89 2.68 2.02
N GLU A 449 -24.55 3.13 0.97
CA GLU A 449 -23.93 3.60 -0.28
C GLU A 449 -23.45 5.06 -0.11
N ASP A 450 -22.63 5.25 0.91
CA ASP A 450 -22.04 6.53 1.28
C ASP A 450 -20.75 6.83 0.49
N ARG A 451 -20.09 7.92 0.83
CA ARG A 451 -18.80 8.29 0.23
C ARG A 451 -17.71 7.23 0.39
N ASN A 452 -17.74 6.47 1.48
CA ASN A 452 -16.74 5.41 1.71
C ASN A 452 -16.96 4.25 0.75
N MET A 453 -18.22 3.91 0.45
CA MET A 453 -18.56 2.91 -0.54
C MET A 453 -18.11 3.36 -1.94
N VAL A 454 -18.38 4.61 -2.34
CA VAL A 454 -17.92 5.17 -3.62
C VAL A 454 -16.39 5.10 -3.73
N ARG A 455 -15.67 5.53 -2.70
CA ARG A 455 -14.20 5.45 -2.65
C ARG A 455 -13.70 4.00 -2.69
N TRP A 456 -14.42 3.09 -2.04
CA TRP A 456 -14.07 1.67 -2.05
C TRP A 456 -14.17 1.09 -3.47
N ILE A 457 -15.29 1.33 -4.16
CA ILE A 457 -15.49 0.88 -5.54
C ILE A 457 -14.46 1.55 -6.47
N TYR A 458 -14.29 2.86 -6.38
CA TYR A 458 -13.29 3.60 -7.15
C TYR A 458 -11.87 3.02 -6.96
N THR A 459 -11.48 2.78 -5.70
CA THR A 459 -10.18 2.18 -5.39
C THR A 459 -10.04 0.82 -6.03
N ALA A 460 -11.06 -0.04 -5.92
CA ALA A 460 -11.04 -1.39 -6.47
C ALA A 460 -10.93 -1.39 -8.01
N LEU A 461 -11.76 -0.59 -8.70
CA LEU A 461 -11.75 -0.48 -10.16
C LEU A 461 -10.39 0.01 -10.69
N THR A 462 -9.82 1.02 -10.04
CA THR A 462 -8.58 1.67 -10.49
C THR A 462 -7.33 0.82 -10.26
N ARG A 463 -7.43 -0.32 -9.58
CA ARG A 463 -6.34 -1.32 -9.50
C ARG A 463 -6.12 -2.05 -10.81
N ALA A 464 -7.12 -2.11 -11.69
CA ALA A 464 -7.01 -2.81 -12.96
C ALA A 464 -6.35 -1.94 -14.06
N THR A 465 -5.45 -2.56 -14.83
CA THR A 465 -4.82 -1.90 -15.97
C THR A 465 -5.43 -2.29 -17.31
N LYS A 466 -6.09 -3.46 -17.40
CA LYS A 466 -6.66 -3.98 -18.65
C LYS A 466 -8.11 -4.42 -18.53
N ARG A 467 -8.48 -5.09 -17.42
CA ARG A 467 -9.79 -5.72 -17.29
C ARG A 467 -10.31 -5.71 -15.86
N VAL A 468 -11.59 -5.41 -15.71
CA VAL A 468 -12.37 -5.57 -14.47
C VAL A 468 -13.51 -6.53 -14.71
N TYR A 469 -13.75 -7.41 -13.76
CA TYR A 469 -14.92 -8.25 -13.65
C TYR A 469 -15.69 -7.87 -12.38
N LEU A 470 -16.94 -7.43 -12.53
CA LEU A 470 -17.85 -7.14 -11.41
C LEU A 470 -18.59 -8.43 -11.06
N MET A 471 -18.61 -8.81 -9.80
CA MET A 471 -19.28 -10.03 -9.35
C MET A 471 -20.13 -9.80 -8.11
N ALA A 472 -21.15 -10.65 -7.94
CA ALA A 472 -22.05 -10.67 -6.79
C ALA A 472 -22.71 -9.31 -6.48
N PHE A 473 -23.12 -8.56 -7.48
CA PHE A 473 -23.74 -7.23 -7.36
C PHE A 473 -25.29 -7.33 -7.35
N PRO A 474 -25.96 -6.36 -6.70
CA PRO A 474 -27.41 -6.20 -6.84
C PRO A 474 -27.77 -5.74 -8.27
N PRO A 475 -28.90 -6.21 -8.86
CA PRO A 475 -29.23 -5.94 -10.27
C PRO A 475 -29.37 -4.46 -10.64
N GLU A 476 -29.72 -3.61 -9.68
CA GLU A 476 -29.88 -2.16 -9.85
C GLU A 476 -28.55 -1.40 -9.90
N LEU A 477 -27.45 -2.01 -9.49
CA LEU A 477 -26.13 -1.39 -9.43
C LEU A 477 -25.40 -1.40 -10.78
N VAL A 478 -25.63 -2.44 -11.59
CA VAL A 478 -24.88 -2.71 -12.82
C VAL A 478 -25.86 -2.96 -13.96
N ASP A 479 -25.68 -2.29 -15.11
CA ASP A 479 -26.46 -2.50 -16.35
C ASP A 479 -25.87 -3.60 -17.23
#